data_cae2a40e8150abfaee600c1901ffad6a
#
_entry.id   cae2a40e8150abfaee600c1901ffad6a
#
_cell.length_a   1.000
_cell.length_b   1.000
_cell.length_c   1.000
_cell.angle_alpha   90.00
_cell.angle_beta   90.00
_cell.angle_gamma   90.00
#
_symmetry.space_group_name_H-M   'P 1'
#
loop_
_entity.id
_entity.type
_entity.pdbx_description
1 polymer ?
#
loop_
_entity_poly.entity_id
_entity_poly.type
_entity_poly.pdbx_seq_one_letter_code
_entity_poly.pdbx_strand_id
1 'polypeptide(L)'
;MIPFGRLFTMNTLRKLAAVTAATLTFGTAAQATNIVEIASGDDRFTTLVASVSAAELVETLQGTRPFTVFAPLNDAFAALPTGTVETLLKPENKGDLTKILLYHVDDRNLTAKAIPTGSNYFKPILASERLCITKGADGVTIADGTGEMGTVVVANIKADNGVIHEIDKVLLPGTRPACH
;
A
#
# COMPACT_ATOMS: atom_id res chain seq x y z
N MET A 1 -42.02 71.50 50.61
CA MET A 1 -43.20 71.42 49.76
C MET A 1 -43.00 70.25 48.83
N ILE A 2 -43.82 69.22 49.10
CA ILE A 2 -43.85 67.95 48.38
C ILE A 2 -44.56 68.19 47.05
N PRO A 3 -44.39 67.39 45.95
CA PRO A 3 -44.80 65.98 45.92
C PRO A 3 -44.06 65.06 44.96
N PHE A 4 -44.23 63.80 45.30
CA PHE A 4 -44.73 62.63 44.52
C PHE A 4 -44.17 62.44 43.09
N GLY A 5 -43.46 61.38 42.92
CA GLY A 5 -43.99 60.48 42.31
C GLY A 5 -43.58 59.37 41.47
N ARG A 6 -43.91 58.47 41.28
CA ARG A 6 -44.16 57.31 40.39
C ARG A 6 -43.03 56.30 40.30
N LEU A 7 -43.31 55.22 40.96
CA LEU A 7 -42.80 53.88 40.66
C LEU A 7 -43.05 53.54 39.21
N PHE A 8 -41.96 53.26 38.48
CA PHE A 8 -42.03 52.59 37.20
C PHE A 8 -41.51 51.19 37.38
N THR A 9 -42.42 50.25 37.40
CA THR A 9 -42.16 48.85 37.36
C THR A 9 -41.74 48.51 35.91
N MET A 10 -40.45 48.36 35.71
CA MET A 10 -39.94 47.79 34.44
C MET A 10 -39.88 46.27 34.57
N ASN A 11 -40.87 45.67 33.92
CA ASN A 11 -41.00 44.25 33.73
C ASN A 11 -39.95 43.81 32.67
N THR A 12 -38.77 43.41 33.12
CA THR A 12 -37.73 42.88 32.21
C THR A 12 -38.06 41.43 31.86
N LEU A 13 -38.67 41.32 30.72
CA LEU A 13 -38.87 40.04 30.03
C LEU A 13 -37.49 39.44 29.68
N ARG A 14 -37.04 38.47 30.45
CA ARG A 14 -35.86 37.68 30.13
C ARG A 14 -36.19 36.79 28.95
N LYS A 15 -35.76 37.21 27.76
CA LYS A 15 -35.69 36.30 26.57
C LYS A 15 -34.55 35.33 26.81
N LEU A 16 -34.87 34.10 27.17
CA LEU A 16 -33.94 32.96 27.09
C LEU A 16 -33.66 32.70 25.61
N ALA A 17 -32.49 33.10 25.16
CA ALA A 17 -31.96 32.62 23.90
C ALA A 17 -31.48 31.19 24.11
N ALA A 18 -32.25 30.24 23.60
CA ALA A 18 -31.81 28.86 23.50
C ALA A 18 -30.70 28.79 22.44
N VAL A 19 -29.47 28.71 22.90
CA VAL A 19 -28.33 28.37 22.04
C VAL A 19 -28.42 26.88 21.77
N THR A 20 -28.98 26.52 20.60
CA THR A 20 -28.89 25.16 20.08
C THR A 20 -27.45 24.93 19.64
N ALA A 21 -26.69 24.26 20.50
CA ALA A 21 -25.38 23.72 20.12
C ALA A 21 -25.59 22.64 19.04
N ALA A 22 -25.38 23.01 17.78
CA ALA A 22 -25.29 22.05 16.71
C ALA A 22 -23.99 21.25 16.92
N THR A 23 -24.10 20.05 17.46
CA THR A 23 -23.02 19.09 17.50
C THR A 23 -22.77 18.63 16.07
N LEU A 24 -21.77 19.22 15.42
CA LEU A 24 -21.20 18.69 14.19
C LEU A 24 -20.51 17.36 14.55
N THR A 25 -21.23 16.26 14.39
CA THR A 25 -20.62 14.94 14.36
C THR A 25 -19.79 14.89 13.08
N PHE A 26 -18.48 15.14 13.21
CA PHE A 26 -17.53 14.74 12.19
C PHE A 26 -17.56 13.21 12.16
N GLY A 27 -18.37 12.66 11.26
CA GLY A 27 -18.25 11.28 10.89
C GLY A 27 -16.84 11.11 10.34
N THR A 28 -15.99 10.41 11.08
CA THR A 28 -14.74 9.87 10.54
C THR A 28 -15.17 8.91 9.44
N ALA A 29 -15.21 9.39 8.20
CA ALA A 29 -15.21 8.50 7.05
C ALA A 29 -13.99 7.59 7.25
N ALA A 30 -14.21 6.28 7.42
CA ALA A 30 -13.14 5.31 7.39
C ALA A 30 -12.44 5.55 6.05
N GLN A 31 -11.23 6.10 6.11
CA GLN A 31 -10.43 6.32 4.91
C GLN A 31 -10.10 4.94 4.36
N ALA A 32 -10.54 4.69 3.13
CA ALA A 32 -10.18 3.48 2.43
C ALA A 32 -8.67 3.45 2.31
N THR A 33 -8.02 2.52 3.03
CA THR A 33 -6.56 2.45 3.09
C THR A 33 -6.06 1.57 1.94
N ASN A 34 -5.58 2.21 0.89
CA ASN A 34 -5.06 1.49 -0.27
C ASN A 34 -3.62 0.97 -0.05
N ILE A 35 -3.14 0.14 -0.98
CA ILE A 35 -1.80 -0.48 -0.91
C ILE A 35 -0.69 0.57 -0.74
N VAL A 36 -0.78 1.70 -1.45
CA VAL A 36 0.24 2.75 -1.39
C VAL A 36 0.23 3.46 -0.04
N GLU A 37 -0.93 3.71 0.54
CA GLU A 37 -1.06 4.32 1.87
C GLU A 37 -0.49 3.42 2.97
N ILE A 38 -0.78 2.11 2.91
CA ILE A 38 -0.20 1.14 3.85
C ILE A 38 1.32 1.14 3.74
N ALA A 39 1.86 1.04 2.52
CA ALA A 39 3.30 1.04 2.31
C ALA A 39 3.96 2.36 2.73
N SER A 40 3.30 3.50 2.50
CA SER A 40 3.82 4.81 2.89
C SER A 40 3.78 5.06 4.40
N GLY A 41 2.92 4.35 5.12
CA GLY A 41 2.81 4.41 6.58
C GLY A 41 3.79 3.48 7.32
N ASP A 42 4.59 2.69 6.62
CA ASP A 42 5.53 1.73 7.20
C ASP A 42 6.96 2.02 6.74
N ASP A 43 7.82 2.37 7.70
CA ASP A 43 9.23 2.73 7.46
C ASP A 43 10.05 1.61 6.79
N ARG A 44 9.57 0.38 6.83
CA ARG A 44 10.20 -0.78 6.19
C ARG A 44 10.12 -0.77 4.68
N PHE A 45 9.22 0.04 4.10
CA PHE A 45 8.99 0.14 2.65
C PHE A 45 9.43 1.47 2.04
N THR A 46 10.22 2.28 2.73
CA THR A 46 10.62 3.62 2.25
C THR A 46 11.27 3.59 0.87
N THR A 47 12.15 2.60 0.63
CA THR A 47 12.81 2.43 -0.67
C THR A 47 11.83 2.00 -1.76
N LEU A 48 10.88 1.11 -1.44
CA LEU A 48 9.82 0.71 -2.37
C LEU A 48 8.92 1.90 -2.74
N VAL A 49 8.47 2.68 -1.76
CA VAL A 49 7.63 3.87 -1.99
C VAL A 49 8.35 4.89 -2.86
N ALA A 50 9.64 5.16 -2.59
CA ALA A 50 10.46 6.03 -3.43
C ALA A 50 10.56 5.50 -4.86
N SER A 51 10.73 4.19 -5.04
CA SER A 51 10.80 3.54 -6.34
C SER A 51 9.49 3.62 -7.11
N VAL A 52 8.35 3.38 -6.46
CA VAL A 52 7.00 3.49 -7.04
C VAL A 52 6.72 4.93 -7.47
N SER A 53 7.14 5.90 -6.66
CA SER A 53 7.00 7.33 -6.98
C SER A 53 7.87 7.73 -8.16
N ALA A 54 9.14 7.30 -8.21
CA ALA A 54 10.07 7.57 -9.32
C ALA A 54 9.59 6.95 -10.64
N ALA A 55 8.93 5.78 -10.58
CA ALA A 55 8.33 5.11 -11.73
C ALA A 55 6.97 5.70 -12.15
N GLU A 56 6.40 6.65 -11.39
CA GLU A 56 5.06 7.22 -11.60
C GLU A 56 3.94 6.16 -11.57
N LEU A 57 4.08 5.13 -10.76
CA LEU A 57 3.11 4.05 -10.62
C LEU A 57 2.13 4.24 -9.46
N VAL A 58 2.25 5.32 -8.69
CA VAL A 58 1.42 5.60 -7.52
C VAL A 58 -0.06 5.57 -7.87
N GLU A 59 -0.49 6.32 -8.88
CA GLU A 59 -1.90 6.38 -9.32
C GLU A 59 -2.40 5.02 -9.82
N THR A 60 -1.53 4.27 -10.51
CA THR A 60 -1.86 2.92 -11.01
C THR A 60 -2.16 1.97 -9.85
N LEU A 61 -1.35 2.01 -8.79
CA LEU A 61 -1.49 1.15 -7.61
C LEU A 61 -2.56 1.64 -6.63
N GLN A 62 -3.02 2.87 -6.74
CA GLN A 62 -4.18 3.41 -6.02
C GLN A 62 -5.50 3.07 -6.70
N GLY A 63 -5.47 2.50 -7.89
CA GLY A 63 -6.66 2.12 -8.65
C GLY A 63 -7.56 1.13 -7.89
N THR A 64 -8.83 1.05 -8.33
CA THR A 64 -9.88 0.21 -7.70
C THR A 64 -9.80 -1.27 -8.07
N ARG A 65 -8.87 -1.68 -8.92
CA ARG A 65 -8.66 -3.10 -9.26
C ARG A 65 -8.05 -3.84 -8.08
N PRO A 66 -8.36 -5.12 -7.90
CA PRO A 66 -7.66 -5.92 -6.92
C PRO A 66 -6.21 -6.15 -7.36
N PHE A 67 -5.26 -5.79 -6.49
CA PHE A 67 -3.84 -6.02 -6.72
C PHE A 67 -3.27 -6.94 -5.64
N THR A 68 -2.25 -7.70 -6.03
CA THR A 68 -1.32 -8.32 -5.08
C THR A 68 0.05 -7.72 -5.30
N VAL A 69 0.61 -7.15 -4.26
CA VAL A 69 1.95 -6.57 -4.30
C VAL A 69 2.89 -7.41 -3.45
N PHE A 70 3.92 -7.94 -4.09
CA PHE A 70 5.06 -8.55 -3.40
C PHE A 70 6.03 -7.42 -3.04
N ALA A 71 5.93 -6.93 -1.81
CA ALA A 71 6.63 -5.74 -1.35
C ALA A 71 7.98 -6.09 -0.73
N PRO A 72 9.11 -5.83 -1.40
CA PRO A 72 10.43 -6.03 -0.84
C PRO A 72 10.68 -5.02 0.28
N LEU A 73 11.26 -5.50 1.37
CA LEU A 73 11.69 -4.68 2.50
C LEU A 73 12.94 -3.85 2.12
N ASN A 74 13.24 -2.82 2.89
CA ASN A 74 14.46 -2.03 2.71
C ASN A 74 15.72 -2.89 2.70
N ASP A 75 15.77 -3.93 3.54
CA ASP A 75 16.88 -4.89 3.60
C ASP A 75 17.03 -5.68 2.30
N ALA A 76 15.91 -5.97 1.62
CA ALA A 76 15.94 -6.62 0.30
C ALA A 76 16.62 -5.74 -0.76
N PHE A 77 16.39 -4.44 -0.71
CA PHE A 77 17.08 -3.48 -1.57
C PHE A 77 18.55 -3.31 -1.21
N ALA A 78 18.88 -3.36 0.09
CA ALA A 78 20.25 -3.29 0.56
C ALA A 78 21.10 -4.51 0.15
N ALA A 79 20.45 -5.66 -0.09
CA ALA A 79 21.10 -6.88 -0.56
C ALA A 79 21.46 -6.84 -2.05
N LEU A 80 20.94 -5.88 -2.81
CA LEU A 80 21.33 -5.66 -4.20
C LEU A 80 22.79 -5.14 -4.29
N PRO A 81 23.48 -5.38 -5.41
CA PRO A 81 24.81 -4.81 -5.62
C PRO A 81 24.82 -3.29 -5.39
N THR A 82 25.89 -2.80 -4.75
CA THR A 82 26.04 -1.38 -4.42
C THR A 82 25.84 -0.48 -5.66
N GLY A 83 25.02 0.56 -5.51
CA GLY A 83 24.68 1.48 -6.58
C GLY A 83 23.57 1.04 -7.53
N THR A 84 23.06 -0.21 -7.41
CA THR A 84 21.95 -0.69 -8.26
C THR A 84 20.68 0.12 -8.02
N VAL A 85 20.29 0.32 -6.77
CA VAL A 85 19.08 1.09 -6.41
C VAL A 85 19.21 2.54 -6.88
N GLU A 86 20.34 3.17 -6.63
CA GLU A 86 20.61 4.54 -7.06
C GLU A 86 20.56 4.67 -8.59
N THR A 87 21.09 3.67 -9.29
CA THR A 87 21.05 3.64 -10.77
C THR A 87 19.62 3.47 -11.27
N LEU A 88 18.82 2.58 -10.67
CA LEU A 88 17.43 2.36 -11.06
C LEU A 88 16.53 3.57 -10.79
N LEU A 89 16.82 4.36 -9.76
CA LEU A 89 16.07 5.57 -9.42
C LEU A 89 16.36 6.76 -10.35
N LYS A 90 17.36 6.65 -11.22
CA LYS A 90 17.66 7.72 -12.18
C LYS A 90 16.58 7.80 -13.27
N PRO A 91 16.23 9.01 -13.73
CA PRO A 91 15.20 9.20 -14.77
C PRO A 91 15.45 8.42 -16.05
N GLU A 92 16.72 8.26 -16.45
CA GLU A 92 17.11 7.48 -17.64
C GLU A 92 16.77 6.00 -17.53
N ASN A 93 16.68 5.45 -16.31
CA ASN A 93 16.41 4.05 -16.02
C ASN A 93 14.96 3.79 -15.57
N LYS A 94 14.09 4.80 -15.66
CA LYS A 94 12.68 4.69 -15.28
C LYS A 94 11.96 3.51 -15.95
N GLY A 95 12.30 3.20 -17.22
CA GLY A 95 11.71 2.08 -17.94
C GLY A 95 12.05 0.72 -17.32
N ASP A 96 13.26 0.53 -16.85
CA ASP A 96 13.70 -0.72 -16.23
C ASP A 96 13.17 -0.81 -14.79
N LEU A 97 13.15 0.30 -14.05
CA LEU A 97 12.50 0.38 -12.75
C LEU A 97 11.01 0.02 -12.85
N THR A 98 10.31 0.56 -13.84
CA THR A 98 8.90 0.24 -14.08
C THR A 98 8.69 -1.25 -14.36
N LYS A 99 9.53 -1.89 -15.17
CA LYS A 99 9.47 -3.34 -15.43
C LYS A 99 9.65 -4.14 -14.14
N ILE A 100 10.65 -3.80 -13.33
CA ILE A 100 10.91 -4.46 -12.05
C ILE A 100 9.69 -4.33 -11.13
N LEU A 101 9.13 -3.12 -10.99
CA LEU A 101 7.97 -2.90 -10.15
C LEU A 101 6.72 -3.63 -10.65
N LEU A 102 6.46 -3.64 -11.98
CA LEU A 102 5.34 -4.40 -12.56
C LEU A 102 5.54 -5.92 -12.44
N TYR A 103 6.78 -6.38 -12.28
CA TYR A 103 7.09 -7.78 -12.01
C TYR A 103 6.72 -8.19 -10.58
N HIS A 104 6.69 -7.23 -9.63
CA HIS A 104 6.27 -7.45 -8.26
C HIS A 104 4.75 -7.35 -8.04
N VAL A 105 3.98 -7.00 -9.07
CA VAL A 105 2.54 -6.77 -8.96
C VAL A 105 1.77 -7.76 -9.81
N ASP A 106 0.73 -8.36 -9.22
CA ASP A 106 -0.25 -9.21 -9.90
C ASP A 106 -1.62 -8.48 -9.87
N ASP A 107 -2.40 -8.60 -10.93
CA ASP A 107 -3.72 -7.95 -11.09
C ASP A 107 -4.88 -8.77 -10.48
N ARG A 108 -4.58 -9.65 -9.54
CA ARG A 108 -5.53 -10.49 -8.80
C ARG A 108 -5.33 -10.33 -7.31
N ASN A 109 -6.33 -10.69 -6.53
CA ASN A 109 -6.21 -10.78 -5.06
C ASN A 109 -5.72 -12.17 -4.67
N LEU A 110 -4.41 -12.35 -4.61
CA LEU A 110 -3.74 -13.61 -4.27
C LEU A 110 -3.43 -13.68 -2.78
N THR A 111 -4.42 -13.91 -1.95
CA THR A 111 -4.15 -14.20 -0.54
C THR A 111 -3.36 -15.51 -0.42
N ALA A 112 -2.63 -15.71 0.69
CA ALA A 112 -1.89 -16.95 0.92
C ALA A 112 -2.77 -18.21 0.85
N LYS A 113 -4.08 -18.07 1.12
CA LYS A 113 -5.06 -19.16 0.95
C LYS A 113 -5.38 -19.43 -0.51
N ALA A 114 -5.38 -18.40 -1.35
CA ALA A 114 -5.66 -18.51 -2.78
C ALA A 114 -4.47 -19.09 -3.57
N ILE A 115 -3.27 -19.06 -3.00
CA ILE A 115 -2.08 -19.69 -3.60
C ILE A 115 -2.18 -21.21 -3.39
N PRO A 116 -2.21 -22.01 -4.48
CA PRO A 116 -2.24 -23.46 -4.38
C PRO A 116 -1.00 -24.02 -3.70
N THR A 117 -1.13 -25.14 -2.98
CA THR A 117 0.03 -25.84 -2.43
C THR A 117 0.90 -26.42 -3.55
N GLY A 118 2.21 -26.43 -3.34
CA GLY A 118 3.20 -26.84 -4.32
C GLY A 118 3.68 -25.65 -5.17
N SER A 119 4.39 -25.95 -6.23
CA SER A 119 5.01 -24.95 -7.11
C SER A 119 4.07 -24.60 -8.26
N ASN A 120 3.80 -23.32 -8.45
CA ASN A 120 2.84 -22.83 -9.45
C ASN A 120 3.39 -21.58 -10.15
N TYR A 121 3.16 -21.50 -11.47
CA TYR A 121 3.48 -20.30 -12.22
C TYR A 121 2.42 -19.21 -12.07
N PHE A 122 2.88 -18.02 -11.75
CA PHE A 122 2.06 -16.82 -11.68
C PHE A 122 2.49 -15.83 -12.77
N LYS A 123 1.51 -15.10 -13.27
CA LYS A 123 1.70 -14.07 -14.28
C LYS A 123 1.57 -12.70 -13.64
N PRO A 124 2.70 -11.98 -13.44
CA PRO A 124 2.64 -10.61 -12.95
C PRO A 124 2.02 -9.67 -14.01
N ILE A 125 1.82 -8.40 -13.66
CA ILE A 125 1.37 -7.37 -14.62
C ILE A 125 2.37 -7.25 -15.78
N LEU A 126 3.67 -7.45 -15.53
CA LEU A 126 4.66 -7.63 -16.59
C LEU A 126 4.40 -8.94 -17.34
N ALA A 127 3.51 -8.87 -18.33
CA ALA A 127 2.88 -10.03 -18.96
C ALA A 127 3.84 -10.98 -19.71
N SER A 128 5.05 -10.51 -20.07
CA SER A 128 6.09 -11.32 -20.72
C SER A 128 6.76 -12.30 -19.78
N GLU A 129 6.71 -12.02 -18.48
CA GLU A 129 7.45 -12.74 -17.47
C GLU A 129 6.58 -13.69 -16.63
N ARG A 130 7.22 -14.54 -15.85
CA ARG A 130 6.56 -15.46 -14.91
C ARG A 130 7.32 -15.49 -13.59
N LEU A 131 6.56 -15.66 -12.52
CA LEU A 131 7.06 -16.01 -11.21
C LEU A 131 6.72 -17.47 -10.91
N CYS A 132 7.60 -18.18 -10.25
CA CYS A 132 7.24 -19.46 -9.66
C CYS A 132 7.02 -19.29 -8.16
N ILE A 133 5.79 -19.43 -7.71
CA ILE A 133 5.43 -19.35 -6.29
C ILE A 133 5.26 -20.76 -5.77
N THR A 134 6.05 -21.13 -4.78
CA THR A 134 5.99 -22.41 -4.10
C THR A 134 5.43 -22.22 -2.71
N LYS A 135 4.33 -22.92 -2.42
CA LYS A 135 3.72 -22.95 -1.08
C LYS A 135 3.90 -24.30 -0.46
N GLY A 136 4.65 -24.34 0.63
CA GLY A 136 4.92 -25.53 1.43
C GLY A 136 4.45 -25.39 2.88
N ALA A 137 4.87 -26.35 3.71
CA ALA A 137 4.62 -26.33 5.14
C ALA A 137 5.37 -25.17 5.84
N ASP A 138 6.53 -24.81 5.32
CA ASP A 138 7.42 -23.78 5.90
C ASP A 138 7.08 -22.36 5.43
N GLY A 139 6.07 -22.20 4.54
CA GLY A 139 5.65 -20.90 4.06
C GLY A 139 5.55 -20.80 2.54
N VAL A 140 5.73 -19.57 2.05
CA VAL A 140 5.65 -19.25 0.63
C VAL A 140 6.98 -18.69 0.16
N THR A 141 7.53 -19.26 -0.89
CA THR A 141 8.73 -18.77 -1.59
C THR A 141 8.42 -18.41 -3.03
N ILE A 142 9.21 -17.51 -3.58
CA ILE A 142 9.03 -16.99 -4.94
C ILE A 142 10.36 -17.09 -5.67
N ALA A 143 10.42 -17.86 -6.75
CA ALA A 143 11.55 -17.86 -7.65
C ALA A 143 11.31 -16.84 -8.76
N ASP A 144 12.28 -15.98 -8.98
CA ASP A 144 12.25 -14.92 -9.97
C ASP A 144 12.89 -15.31 -11.31
N GLY A 145 12.95 -14.35 -12.25
CA GLY A 145 13.54 -14.57 -13.59
C GLY A 145 15.04 -14.80 -13.60
N THR A 146 15.75 -14.60 -12.51
CA THR A 146 17.18 -14.91 -12.38
C THR A 146 17.43 -16.31 -11.80
N GLY A 147 16.35 -16.98 -11.35
CA GLY A 147 16.41 -18.28 -10.67
C GLY A 147 16.68 -18.16 -9.18
N GLU A 148 16.74 -16.93 -8.66
CA GLU A 148 16.91 -16.69 -7.24
C GLU A 148 15.57 -16.77 -6.49
N MET A 149 15.62 -17.12 -5.23
CA MET A 149 14.44 -17.34 -4.39
C MET A 149 14.32 -16.23 -3.34
N GLY A 150 13.16 -15.61 -3.27
CA GLY A 150 12.74 -14.77 -2.16
C GLY A 150 11.70 -15.48 -1.29
N THR A 151 11.63 -15.13 -0.02
CA THR A 151 10.69 -15.68 0.96
C THR A 151 9.63 -14.64 1.31
N VAL A 152 8.38 -15.09 1.43
CA VAL A 152 7.31 -14.24 1.97
C VAL A 152 7.42 -14.24 3.49
N VAL A 153 7.86 -13.11 4.06
CA VAL A 153 8.10 -12.93 5.50
C VAL A 153 6.79 -12.65 6.24
N VAL A 154 5.95 -11.79 5.66
CA VAL A 154 4.61 -11.51 6.16
C VAL A 154 3.62 -11.59 5.00
N ALA A 155 2.58 -12.37 5.19
CA ALA A 155 1.56 -12.57 4.17
C ALA A 155 0.22 -11.92 4.57
N ASN A 156 -0.57 -11.54 3.56
CA ASN A 156 -1.95 -11.09 3.71
C ASN A 156 -2.14 -9.78 4.48
N ILE A 157 -1.24 -8.81 4.33
CA ILE A 157 -1.53 -7.43 4.75
C ILE A 157 -2.63 -6.91 3.83
N LYS A 158 -3.82 -6.68 4.40
CA LYS A 158 -5.01 -6.30 3.63
C LYS A 158 -5.03 -4.82 3.36
N ALA A 159 -5.30 -4.47 2.10
CA ALA A 159 -5.68 -3.15 1.65
C ALA A 159 -7.08 -3.21 1.02
N ASP A 160 -7.76 -2.08 0.89
CA ASP A 160 -9.09 -2.03 0.28
C ASP A 160 -9.06 -2.38 -1.21
N ASN A 161 -7.94 -2.09 -1.87
CA ASN A 161 -7.72 -2.42 -3.28
C ASN A 161 -6.78 -3.62 -3.49
N GLY A 162 -6.55 -4.47 -2.48
CA GLY A 162 -5.77 -5.68 -2.67
C GLY A 162 -5.09 -6.24 -1.44
N VAL A 163 -3.95 -6.90 -1.65
CA VAL A 163 -3.16 -7.54 -0.60
C VAL A 163 -1.68 -7.30 -0.82
N ILE A 164 -0.95 -7.11 0.27
CA ILE A 164 0.51 -6.98 0.26
C ILE A 164 1.10 -8.24 0.91
N HIS A 165 2.15 -8.76 0.29
CA HIS A 165 3.04 -9.79 0.84
C HIS A 165 4.44 -9.19 0.98
N GLU A 166 4.96 -9.13 2.20
CA GLU A 166 6.34 -8.69 2.45
C GLU A 166 7.29 -9.79 2.03
N ILE A 167 8.31 -9.42 1.28
CA ILE A 167 9.36 -10.34 0.82
C ILE A 167 10.75 -9.85 1.21
N ASP A 168 11.63 -10.81 1.45
CA ASP A 168 13.03 -10.57 1.86
C ASP A 168 13.97 -10.29 0.69
N LYS A 169 13.45 -10.30 -0.55
CA LYS A 169 14.25 -10.12 -1.76
C LYS A 169 13.53 -9.31 -2.83
N VAL A 170 14.29 -8.51 -3.59
CA VAL A 170 13.79 -7.85 -4.79
C VAL A 170 13.76 -8.87 -5.92
N LEU A 171 12.60 -9.06 -6.54
CA LEU A 171 12.40 -9.97 -7.66
C LEU A 171 12.86 -9.30 -8.96
N LEU A 172 13.74 -9.95 -9.70
CA LEU A 172 14.25 -9.42 -10.94
C LEU A 172 13.66 -10.17 -12.14
N PRO A 173 13.19 -9.44 -13.17
CA PRO A 173 12.74 -10.05 -14.42
C PRO A 173 13.91 -10.69 -15.16
N GLY A 174 13.66 -11.77 -15.89
CA GLY A 174 14.69 -12.48 -16.61
C GLY A 174 14.14 -13.70 -17.36
N THR A 175 14.82 -14.82 -17.32
CA THR A 175 14.31 -16.05 -17.91
C THR A 175 13.21 -16.67 -17.06
N ARG A 176 12.33 -17.46 -17.68
CA ARG A 176 11.28 -18.16 -16.94
C ARG A 176 11.90 -19.08 -15.87
N PRO A 177 11.57 -18.89 -14.58
CA PRO A 177 12.14 -19.72 -13.52
C PRO A 177 11.70 -21.18 -13.63
N ALA A 178 12.51 -22.09 -13.15
CA ALA A 178 12.12 -23.48 -12.98
C ALA A 178 11.05 -23.57 -11.85
N CYS A 179 10.00 -24.33 -12.08
CA CYS A 179 8.87 -24.46 -11.15
C CYS A 179 8.57 -25.94 -10.94
N HIS A 180 9.25 -26.55 -9.95
CA HIS A 180 9.22 -27.98 -9.67
C HIS A 180 8.44 -28.28 -8.40
#